data_1a86046df2c1768f8133d9d5411bdf06
#
_entry.id   1a86046df2c1768f8133d9d5411bdf06
#
_cell.length_a   1.000
_cell.length_b   1.000
_cell.length_c   1.000
_cell.angle_alpha   90.00
_cell.angle_beta   90.00
_cell.angle_gamma   90.00
#
_symmetry.space_group_name_H-M   'P 1'
#
loop_
_entity.id
_entity.type
_entity.pdbx_description
1 polymer ?
#
loop_
_entity_poly.entity_id
_entity_poly.type
_entity_poly.pdbx_seq_one_letter_code
_entity_poly.pdbx_strand_id
1 'polypeptide(L)'
;MIAQYADAMNHGYYASLGVEERDKAFGEDVAPEWRIIQKPAYYALHDFDGNGTDELLIGTLMDGIPTFYDIRSIAGGEAVRLFDASFGYRTNFDVYADGTIKVTWSSSAFESGFDYYKVSGAEAVLLSSQKTMADIENADALQYFKDGAEISEEEYFALDSSYDALGPQPLNWVCVTE
;
A
#
# COMPACT_ATOMS: atom_id res chain seq x y z
N MET A 1 -10.29 -20.15 -3.73
CA MET A 1 -9.45 -18.93 -3.68
C MET A 1 -10.24 -17.67 -4.04
N ILE A 2 -10.72 -17.50 -5.30
CA ILE A 2 -11.56 -16.34 -5.68
C ILE A 2 -12.79 -16.18 -4.80
N ALA A 3 -13.45 -17.27 -4.39
CA ALA A 3 -14.60 -17.21 -3.50
C ALA A 3 -14.25 -16.66 -2.09
N GLN A 4 -13.03 -16.80 -1.63
CA GLN A 4 -12.58 -16.29 -0.32
C GLN A 4 -12.37 -14.78 -0.34
N TYR A 5 -12.07 -14.23 -1.53
CA TYR A 5 -12.00 -12.81 -1.76
C TYR A 5 -13.31 -12.21 -2.30
N ALA A 6 -14.36 -13.03 -2.48
CA ALA A 6 -15.59 -12.61 -3.13
C ALA A 6 -16.21 -11.36 -2.50
N ASP A 7 -16.23 -11.27 -1.17
CA ASP A 7 -16.74 -10.09 -0.48
C ASP A 7 -15.82 -8.87 -0.67
N ALA A 8 -14.51 -9.07 -0.65
CA ALA A 8 -13.55 -8.00 -0.91
C ALA A 8 -13.57 -7.57 -2.39
N MET A 9 -13.88 -8.49 -3.30
CA MET A 9 -13.98 -8.23 -4.74
C MET A 9 -15.35 -7.77 -5.19
N ASN A 10 -16.36 -7.86 -4.35
CA ASN A 10 -17.71 -7.39 -4.68
C ASN A 10 -17.80 -5.86 -4.62
N HIS A 11 -17.00 -5.20 -5.44
CA HIS A 11 -16.90 -3.75 -5.49
C HIS A 11 -18.14 -3.08 -6.06
N GLY A 12 -18.88 -3.76 -6.90
CA GLY A 12 -20.21 -3.29 -7.31
C GLY A 12 -21.09 -3.03 -6.10
N TYR A 13 -21.03 -3.91 -5.13
CA TYR A 13 -21.73 -3.75 -3.86
C TYR A 13 -21.19 -2.54 -3.07
N TYR A 14 -19.90 -2.47 -2.78
CA TYR A 14 -19.32 -1.35 -2.04
C TYR A 14 -19.47 -0.01 -2.75
N ALA A 15 -19.40 0.02 -4.06
CA ALA A 15 -19.62 1.23 -4.84
C ALA A 15 -21.09 1.68 -4.85
N SER A 16 -22.04 0.77 -4.63
CA SER A 16 -23.47 1.07 -4.54
C SER A 16 -23.89 1.52 -3.14
N LEU A 17 -23.10 1.22 -2.10
CA LEU A 17 -23.39 1.61 -0.73
C LEU A 17 -23.35 3.14 -0.56
N GLY A 18 -24.20 3.65 0.31
CA GLY A 18 -24.10 5.01 0.82
C GLY A 18 -22.79 5.24 1.59
N VAL A 19 -22.41 6.51 1.81
CA VAL A 19 -21.15 6.84 2.51
C VAL A 19 -21.08 6.15 3.89
N GLU A 20 -22.17 6.19 4.68
CA GLU A 20 -22.20 5.56 6.01
C GLU A 20 -22.08 4.02 5.97
N GLU A 21 -22.62 3.38 4.94
CA GLU A 21 -22.53 1.93 4.79
C GLU A 21 -21.15 1.51 4.30
N ARG A 22 -20.52 2.30 3.44
CA ARG A 22 -19.11 2.11 3.05
C ARG A 22 -18.18 2.27 4.25
N ASP A 23 -18.42 3.24 5.11
CA ASP A 23 -17.66 3.46 6.33
C ASP A 23 -17.69 2.24 7.24
N LYS A 24 -18.85 1.63 7.40
CA LYS A 24 -19.00 0.39 8.18
C LYS A 24 -18.29 -0.80 7.53
N ALA A 25 -18.32 -0.88 6.20
CA ALA A 25 -17.71 -1.99 5.46
C ALA A 25 -16.17 -1.92 5.46
N PHE A 26 -15.60 -0.71 5.43
CA PHE A 26 -14.14 -0.50 5.45
C PHE A 26 -13.55 -0.25 6.85
N GLY A 27 -14.41 -0.09 7.87
CA GLY A 27 -14.05 0.27 9.24
C GLY A 27 -13.99 1.78 9.45
N GLU A 28 -14.12 2.20 10.70
CA GLU A 28 -14.19 3.62 11.08
C GLU A 28 -12.85 4.36 10.86
N ASP A 29 -11.75 3.60 10.70
CA ASP A 29 -10.39 4.13 10.57
C ASP A 29 -9.99 4.52 9.15
N VAL A 30 -10.88 4.35 8.16
CA VAL A 30 -10.60 4.76 6.78
C VAL A 30 -10.83 6.26 6.65
N ALA A 31 -9.77 6.98 6.26
CA ALA A 31 -9.86 8.42 6.06
C ALA A 31 -11.01 8.82 5.10
N PRO A 32 -11.72 9.92 5.37
CA PRO A 32 -12.90 10.33 4.61
C PRO A 32 -12.71 10.39 3.09
N GLU A 33 -11.53 10.78 2.63
CA GLU A 33 -11.16 10.84 1.22
C GLU A 33 -11.12 9.49 0.52
N TRP A 34 -10.89 8.40 1.26
CA TRP A 34 -10.92 7.01 0.75
C TRP A 34 -12.33 6.46 0.60
N ARG A 35 -13.29 7.09 1.26
CA ARG A 35 -14.70 6.77 1.14
C ARG A 35 -15.25 7.09 -0.24
N ILE A 36 -14.48 7.87 -1.01
CA ILE A 36 -14.74 8.16 -2.42
C ILE A 36 -13.80 7.27 -3.26
N ILE A 37 -13.97 5.96 -3.22
CA ILE A 37 -13.37 5.11 -4.25
C ILE A 37 -14.02 5.53 -5.56
N GLN A 38 -13.28 6.32 -6.32
CA GLN A 38 -13.75 6.72 -7.65
C GLN A 38 -13.85 5.46 -8.50
N LYS A 39 -15.02 5.21 -9.04
CA LYS A 39 -15.20 4.18 -10.06
C LYS A 39 -14.39 4.55 -11.30
N PRO A 40 -13.78 3.57 -11.96
CA PRO A 40 -13.88 2.14 -11.71
C PRO A 40 -12.83 1.65 -10.69
N ALA A 41 -13.21 0.68 -9.88
CA ALA A 41 -12.26 -0.05 -9.04
C ALA A 41 -11.61 -1.19 -9.84
N TYR A 42 -10.39 -1.54 -9.48
CA TYR A 42 -9.62 -2.62 -10.08
C TYR A 42 -9.06 -3.53 -9.00
N TYR A 43 -8.84 -4.78 -9.36
CA TYR A 43 -8.09 -5.69 -8.52
C TYR A 43 -7.01 -6.40 -9.33
N ALA A 44 -5.99 -6.89 -8.63
CA ALA A 44 -5.02 -7.83 -9.17
C ALA A 44 -4.78 -8.94 -8.14
N LEU A 45 -4.41 -10.12 -8.63
CA LEU A 45 -3.99 -11.24 -7.82
C LEU A 45 -2.54 -11.56 -8.14
N HIS A 46 -1.72 -11.77 -7.10
CA HIS A 46 -0.32 -12.12 -7.25
C HIS A 46 0.19 -12.85 -6.01
N ASP A 47 0.89 -13.96 -6.19
CA ASP A 47 1.55 -14.71 -5.12
C ASP A 47 2.93 -14.08 -4.85
N PHE A 48 3.00 -13.21 -3.84
CA PHE A 48 4.21 -12.44 -3.54
C PHE A 48 5.30 -13.25 -2.85
N ASP A 49 4.95 -14.27 -2.09
CA ASP A 49 5.90 -15.06 -1.31
C ASP A 49 6.14 -16.48 -1.88
N GLY A 50 5.47 -16.83 -2.97
CA GLY A 50 5.62 -18.11 -3.64
C GLY A 50 5.00 -19.29 -2.89
N ASN A 51 4.04 -19.02 -1.98
CA ASN A 51 3.39 -20.05 -1.17
C ASN A 51 2.23 -20.77 -1.88
N GLY A 52 1.88 -20.32 -3.08
CA GLY A 52 0.78 -20.85 -3.89
C GLY A 52 -0.58 -20.23 -3.55
N THR A 53 -0.61 -19.19 -2.72
CA THR A 53 -1.81 -18.41 -2.40
C THR A 53 -1.61 -17.00 -2.89
N ASP A 54 -2.45 -16.55 -3.81
CA ASP A 54 -2.36 -15.17 -4.31
C ASP A 54 -2.81 -14.17 -3.24
N GLU A 55 -2.08 -13.09 -3.09
CA GLU A 55 -2.56 -11.88 -2.45
C GLU A 55 -3.48 -11.10 -3.38
N LEU A 56 -4.45 -10.40 -2.76
CA LEU A 56 -5.40 -9.52 -3.44
C LEU A 56 -4.96 -8.07 -3.26
N LEU A 57 -4.69 -7.41 -4.38
CA LEU A 57 -4.48 -5.98 -4.44
C LEU A 57 -5.76 -5.31 -4.93
N ILE A 58 -6.16 -4.24 -4.25
CA ILE A 58 -7.35 -3.44 -4.59
C ILE A 58 -6.89 -2.02 -4.86
N GLY A 59 -7.36 -1.43 -5.96
CA GLY A 59 -6.92 -0.10 -6.35
C GLY A 59 -7.80 0.55 -7.41
N THR A 60 -7.28 1.63 -7.97
CA THR A 60 -7.80 2.28 -9.19
C THR A 60 -6.68 2.50 -10.17
N LEU A 61 -7.03 2.79 -11.42
CA LEU A 61 -6.07 3.27 -12.41
C LEU A 61 -6.31 4.77 -12.64
N MET A 62 -5.34 5.59 -12.27
CA MET A 62 -5.33 7.01 -12.56
C MET A 62 -4.38 7.24 -13.74
N ASP A 63 -4.93 7.64 -14.88
CA ASP A 63 -4.19 7.77 -16.15
C ASP A 63 -3.39 6.51 -16.53
N GLY A 64 -3.95 5.34 -16.22
CA GLY A 64 -3.30 4.04 -16.44
C GLY A 64 -2.27 3.63 -15.38
N ILE A 65 -2.03 4.46 -14.37
CA ILE A 65 -1.11 4.18 -13.27
C ILE A 65 -1.89 3.60 -12.10
N PRO A 66 -1.52 2.41 -11.60
CA PRO A 66 -2.15 1.80 -10.44
C PRO A 66 -1.96 2.66 -9.18
N THR A 67 -3.06 2.93 -8.49
CA THR A 67 -3.05 3.51 -7.15
C THR A 67 -3.70 2.50 -6.21
N PHE A 68 -2.95 1.99 -5.25
CA PHE A 68 -3.40 0.93 -4.36
C PHE A 68 -4.18 1.50 -3.17
N TYR A 69 -5.21 0.77 -2.75
CA TYR A 69 -6.01 1.09 -1.56
C TYR A 69 -5.89 0.05 -0.47
N ASP A 70 -5.69 -1.23 -0.83
CA ASP A 70 -5.64 -2.33 0.11
C ASP A 70 -4.85 -3.49 -0.46
N ILE A 71 -4.14 -4.22 0.38
CA ILE A 71 -3.48 -5.48 0.06
C ILE A 71 -3.87 -6.50 1.11
N ARG A 72 -4.35 -7.65 0.68
CA ARG A 72 -4.86 -8.70 1.54
C ARG A 72 -4.23 -10.05 1.20
N SER A 73 -4.07 -10.88 2.23
CA SER A 73 -3.73 -12.29 2.11
C SER A 73 -4.79 -13.16 2.80
N ILE A 74 -4.57 -14.46 2.88
CA ILE A 74 -5.48 -15.41 3.52
C ILE A 74 -4.84 -16.02 4.76
N ALA A 75 -5.50 -15.87 5.90
CA ALA A 75 -5.16 -16.55 7.16
C ALA A 75 -6.35 -17.32 7.69
N GLY A 76 -6.17 -18.62 7.97
CA GLY A 76 -7.23 -19.45 8.53
C GLY A 76 -8.48 -19.57 7.66
N GLY A 77 -8.38 -19.30 6.36
CA GLY A 77 -9.50 -19.30 5.42
C GLY A 77 -10.23 -17.95 5.30
N GLU A 78 -9.76 -16.92 5.99
CA GLU A 78 -10.32 -15.56 5.95
C GLU A 78 -9.35 -14.58 5.28
N ALA A 79 -9.90 -13.57 4.59
CA ALA A 79 -9.11 -12.50 4.00
C ALA A 79 -8.70 -11.52 5.10
N VAL A 80 -7.39 -11.34 5.27
CA VAL A 80 -6.80 -10.42 6.25
C VAL A 80 -6.02 -9.31 5.55
N ARG A 81 -6.03 -8.11 6.10
CA ARG A 81 -5.22 -7.02 5.62
C ARG A 81 -3.76 -7.24 5.99
N LEU A 82 -2.86 -6.97 5.04
CA LEU A 82 -1.42 -7.03 5.28
C LEU A 82 -0.88 -5.77 5.95
N PHE A 83 -1.53 -4.65 5.73
CA PHE A 83 -1.13 -3.37 6.31
C PHE A 83 -2.29 -2.79 7.13
N ASP A 84 -1.97 -2.26 8.32
CA ASP A 84 -2.95 -1.51 9.10
C ASP A 84 -3.46 -0.30 8.31
N ALA A 85 -4.74 -0.07 8.39
CA ALA A 85 -5.56 0.67 7.45
C ALA A 85 -5.38 2.18 7.46
N SER A 86 -4.21 2.68 7.52
CA SER A 86 -3.97 4.10 7.28
C SER A 86 -3.48 4.39 5.86
N PHE A 87 -4.08 3.77 4.86
CA PHE A 87 -4.00 4.29 3.49
C PHE A 87 -4.73 5.60 3.43
N GLY A 88 -4.10 6.60 3.92
CA GLY A 88 -4.62 7.93 4.00
C GLY A 88 -4.03 8.79 2.89
N TYR A 89 -4.53 9.98 2.83
CA TYR A 89 -4.12 11.09 1.98
C TYR A 89 -2.61 11.27 1.76
N ARG A 90 -1.75 10.61 2.57
CA ARG A 90 -0.29 10.73 2.52
C ARG A 90 0.44 9.39 2.51
N THR A 91 -0.20 8.32 2.03
CA THR A 91 0.41 7.00 1.95
C THR A 91 0.20 6.42 0.56
N ASN A 92 1.27 5.98 -0.08
CA ASN A 92 1.24 5.32 -1.38
C ASN A 92 2.01 4.01 -1.33
N PHE A 93 1.69 3.10 -2.26
CA PHE A 93 2.36 1.83 -2.40
C PHE A 93 2.96 1.71 -3.78
N ASP A 94 4.17 1.18 -3.83
CA ASP A 94 4.80 0.68 -5.03
C ASP A 94 5.13 -0.79 -4.82
N VAL A 95 4.95 -1.60 -5.85
CA VAL A 95 5.30 -3.02 -5.83
C VAL A 95 6.39 -3.25 -6.85
N TYR A 96 7.53 -3.75 -6.41
CA TYR A 96 8.68 -4.01 -7.25
C TYR A 96 8.69 -5.44 -7.81
N ALA A 97 9.43 -5.65 -8.90
CA ALA A 97 9.48 -6.92 -9.63
C ALA A 97 9.98 -8.11 -8.80
N ASP A 98 10.67 -7.87 -7.70
CA ASP A 98 11.09 -8.91 -6.76
C ASP A 98 10.04 -9.20 -5.66
N GLY A 99 8.85 -8.57 -5.74
CA GLY A 99 7.78 -8.68 -4.74
C GLY A 99 7.99 -7.82 -3.49
N THR A 100 8.97 -6.92 -3.48
CA THR A 100 9.09 -5.92 -2.40
C THR A 100 7.97 -4.89 -2.54
N ILE A 101 7.38 -4.52 -1.41
CA ILE A 101 6.36 -3.48 -1.32
C ILE A 101 6.98 -2.28 -0.61
N LYS A 102 7.04 -1.15 -1.29
CA LYS A 102 7.41 0.15 -0.71
C LYS A 102 6.15 0.87 -0.27
N VAL A 103 6.14 1.29 0.96
CA VAL A 103 5.10 2.15 1.53
C VAL A 103 5.70 3.53 1.71
N THR A 104 5.27 4.49 0.90
CA THR A 104 5.63 5.90 1.07
C THR A 104 4.62 6.53 2.02
N TRP A 105 5.09 7.27 3.02
CA TRP A 105 4.24 7.90 4.00
C TRP A 105 4.74 9.30 4.39
N SER A 106 3.82 10.13 4.90
CA SER A 106 4.13 11.43 5.49
C SER A 106 3.24 11.65 6.70
N SER A 107 3.85 11.75 7.88
CA SER A 107 3.14 11.99 9.15
C SER A 107 2.85 13.48 9.38
N SER A 108 3.66 14.36 8.79
CA SER A 108 3.55 15.81 8.95
C SER A 108 4.20 16.55 7.79
N ALA A 109 4.25 17.89 7.87
CA ALA A 109 5.04 18.70 6.95
C ALA A 109 6.56 18.56 7.17
N PHE A 110 6.97 17.99 8.31
CA PHE A 110 8.36 17.90 8.75
C PHE A 110 8.88 16.46 8.79
N GLU A 111 8.02 15.45 8.58
CA GLU A 111 8.42 14.04 8.66
C GLU A 111 7.73 13.24 7.57
N SER A 112 8.53 12.55 6.76
CA SER A 112 8.08 11.62 5.73
C SER A 112 9.09 10.50 5.56
N GLY A 113 8.69 9.42 4.88
CA GLY A 113 9.58 8.28 4.72
C GLY A 113 9.08 7.20 3.80
N PHE A 114 9.86 6.13 3.76
CA PHE A 114 9.62 4.90 3.02
C PHE A 114 9.84 3.70 3.93
N ASP A 115 8.92 2.77 3.90
CA ASP A 115 9.06 1.47 4.55
C ASP A 115 9.02 0.38 3.47
N TYR A 116 9.97 -0.56 3.53
CA TYR A 116 10.07 -1.66 2.58
C TYR A 116 9.67 -2.96 3.25
N TYR A 117 8.80 -3.71 2.61
CA TYR A 117 8.24 -4.95 3.14
C TYR A 117 8.36 -6.10 2.16
N LYS A 118 8.37 -7.32 2.70
CA LYS A 118 8.06 -8.56 1.99
C LYS A 118 6.82 -9.18 2.59
N VAL A 119 6.02 -9.82 1.75
CA VAL A 119 4.93 -10.68 2.21
C VAL A 119 5.52 -12.01 2.67
N SER A 120 4.99 -12.54 3.77
CA SER A 120 5.28 -13.88 4.27
C SER A 120 4.01 -14.48 4.88
N GLY A 121 3.32 -15.31 4.13
CA GLY A 121 2.00 -15.80 4.48
C GLY A 121 1.00 -14.64 4.59
N ALA A 122 0.42 -14.45 5.76
CA ALA A 122 -0.55 -13.38 6.01
C ALA A 122 0.05 -12.18 6.78
N GLU A 123 1.35 -11.94 6.63
CA GLU A 123 2.05 -10.86 7.32
C GLU A 123 2.90 -10.04 6.32
N ALA A 124 2.95 -8.73 6.55
CA ALA A 124 3.92 -7.85 5.91
C ALA A 124 5.14 -7.72 6.83
N VAL A 125 6.26 -8.27 6.42
CA VAL A 125 7.51 -8.26 7.18
C VAL A 125 8.33 -7.05 6.77
N LEU A 126 8.59 -6.13 7.72
CA LEU A 126 9.41 -4.95 7.49
C LEU A 126 10.87 -5.37 7.23
N LEU A 127 11.43 -4.91 6.12
CA LEU A 127 12.82 -5.11 5.75
C LEU A 127 13.70 -3.93 6.16
N SER A 128 13.21 -2.72 5.94
CA SER A 128 13.90 -1.49 6.27
C SER A 128 12.92 -0.32 6.33
N SER A 129 13.19 0.63 7.20
CA SER A 129 12.46 1.89 7.33
C SER A 129 13.40 3.06 7.13
N GLN A 130 13.04 3.98 6.26
CA GLN A 130 13.78 5.21 6.02
C GLN A 130 12.88 6.41 6.25
N LYS A 131 13.42 7.45 6.86
CA LYS A 131 12.69 8.69 7.03
C LYS A 131 13.55 9.93 6.92
N THR A 132 12.91 11.02 6.58
CA THR A 132 13.47 12.37 6.68
C THR A 132 12.76 13.14 7.77
N MET A 133 13.51 13.96 8.49
CA MET A 133 12.99 14.93 9.45
C MET A 133 13.53 16.31 9.11
N ALA A 134 12.66 17.31 9.01
CA ALA A 134 13.04 18.70 8.88
C ALA A 134 13.04 19.38 10.25
N ASP A 135 13.96 20.30 10.46
CA ASP A 135 13.93 21.16 11.63
C ASP A 135 12.78 22.17 11.49
N ILE A 136 12.00 22.37 12.55
CA ILE A 136 10.88 23.32 12.58
C ILE A 136 11.35 24.76 12.37
N GLU A 137 12.56 25.10 12.86
CA GLU A 137 13.14 26.43 12.73
C GLU A 137 13.90 26.64 11.41
N ASN A 138 14.32 25.53 10.77
CA ASN A 138 15.04 25.53 9.50
C ASN A 138 14.60 24.34 8.62
N ALA A 139 13.53 24.53 7.86
CA ALA A 139 12.96 23.51 7.00
C ALA A 139 13.92 22.99 5.90
N ASP A 140 14.99 23.72 5.62
CA ASP A 140 16.04 23.29 4.66
C ASP A 140 17.07 22.34 5.30
N ALA A 141 17.08 22.24 6.65
CA ALA A 141 17.95 21.31 7.36
C ALA A 141 17.26 19.95 7.51
N LEU A 142 17.43 19.07 6.52
CA LEU A 142 16.93 17.71 6.55
C LEU A 142 17.93 16.78 7.24
N GLN A 143 17.40 15.96 8.14
CA GLN A 143 18.09 14.81 8.72
C GLN A 143 17.54 13.54 8.10
N TYR A 144 18.40 12.57 7.82
CA TYR A 144 18.06 11.31 7.17
C TYR A 144 18.31 10.15 8.12
N PHE A 145 17.38 9.20 8.17
CA PHE A 145 17.44 8.05 9.06
C PHE A 145 17.14 6.76 8.31
N LYS A 146 17.80 5.69 8.73
CA LYS A 146 17.52 4.32 8.32
C LYS A 146 17.47 3.42 9.56
N ASP A 147 16.37 2.71 9.72
CA ASP A 147 16.15 1.77 10.83
C ASP A 147 16.45 2.41 12.22
N GLY A 148 16.12 3.71 12.33
CA GLY A 148 16.34 4.52 13.53
C GLY A 148 17.73 5.13 13.70
N ALA A 149 18.70 4.79 12.86
CA ALA A 149 20.03 5.40 12.85
C ALA A 149 20.12 6.56 11.86
N GLU A 150 20.78 7.65 12.26
CA GLU A 150 21.08 8.76 11.34
C GLU A 150 22.08 8.32 10.27
N ILE A 151 21.81 8.67 9.01
CA ILE A 151 22.62 8.34 7.84
C ILE A 151 22.87 9.58 6.99
N SER A 152 23.75 9.49 6.02
CA SER A 152 23.93 10.55 5.03
C SER A 152 22.78 10.60 4.02
N GLU A 153 22.62 11.76 3.39
CA GLU A 153 21.69 11.93 2.27
C GLU A 153 21.99 10.96 1.11
N GLU A 154 23.27 10.75 0.82
CA GLU A 154 23.71 9.82 -0.22
C GLU A 154 23.29 8.39 0.06
N GLU A 155 23.44 7.91 1.31
CA GLU A 155 23.02 6.57 1.72
C GLU A 155 21.50 6.42 1.67
N TYR A 156 20.76 7.48 2.03
CA TYR A 156 19.30 7.49 1.98
C TYR A 156 18.78 7.27 0.56
N PHE A 157 19.26 8.05 -0.40
CA PHE A 157 18.83 7.93 -1.80
C PHE A 157 19.42 6.71 -2.52
N ALA A 158 20.58 6.21 -2.09
CA ALA A 158 21.16 5.01 -2.68
C ALA A 158 20.30 3.77 -2.46
N LEU A 159 19.68 3.62 -1.27
CA LEU A 159 18.80 2.49 -1.01
C LEU A 159 17.53 2.59 -1.85
N ASP A 160 16.87 3.74 -1.87
CA ASP A 160 15.66 3.96 -2.67
C ASP A 160 15.92 3.67 -4.16
N SER A 161 17.01 4.22 -4.71
CA SER A 161 17.42 3.96 -6.09
C SER A 161 17.72 2.49 -6.38
N SER A 162 18.17 1.71 -5.38
CA SER A 162 18.42 0.29 -5.55
C SER A 162 17.11 -0.52 -5.74
N TYR A 163 16.04 -0.12 -5.07
CA TYR A 163 14.72 -0.71 -5.28
C TYR A 163 14.08 -0.24 -6.60
N ASP A 164 14.20 1.04 -6.91
CA ASP A 164 13.68 1.58 -8.17
C ASP A 164 14.29 0.90 -9.40
N ALA A 165 15.55 0.49 -9.31
CA ALA A 165 16.24 -0.26 -10.36
C ALA A 165 15.64 -1.66 -10.64
N LEU A 166 14.86 -2.23 -9.71
CA LEU A 166 14.14 -3.49 -9.91
C LEU A 166 12.96 -3.32 -10.89
N GLY A 167 12.45 -2.10 -11.02
CA GLY A 167 11.25 -1.81 -11.79
C GLY A 167 9.96 -2.31 -11.13
N PRO A 168 8.81 -1.90 -11.66
CA PRO A 168 7.52 -2.28 -11.10
C PRO A 168 7.18 -3.75 -11.39
N GLN A 169 6.47 -4.39 -10.45
CA GLN A 169 5.88 -5.71 -10.65
C GLN A 169 4.78 -5.63 -11.71
N PRO A 170 4.86 -6.41 -12.79
CA PRO A 170 3.77 -6.53 -13.74
C PRO A 170 2.54 -7.18 -13.08
N LEU A 171 1.45 -6.46 -12.99
CA LEU A 171 0.20 -6.94 -12.41
C LEU A 171 -0.92 -6.94 -13.46
N ASN A 172 -1.70 -8.01 -13.48
CA ASN A 172 -2.89 -8.09 -14.34
C ASN A 172 -4.09 -7.46 -13.63
N TRP A 173 -4.32 -6.20 -13.93
CA TRP A 173 -5.45 -5.46 -13.38
C TRP A 173 -6.75 -5.82 -14.07
N VAL A 174 -7.73 -6.23 -13.28
CA VAL A 174 -9.08 -6.54 -13.72
C VAL A 174 -10.01 -5.46 -13.21
N CYS A 175 -10.73 -4.82 -14.14
CA CYS A 175 -11.77 -3.86 -13.76
C CYS A 175 -12.95 -4.59 -13.09
N VAL A 176 -13.33 -4.11 -11.93
CA VAL A 176 -14.52 -4.60 -11.23
C VAL A 176 -15.66 -3.71 -11.68
N THR A 177 -16.19 -3.99 -12.84
CA THR A 177 -17.38 -3.30 -13.31
C THR A 177 -18.62 -4.14 -13.08
N GLU A 178 -19.58 -3.50 -12.43
CA GLU A 178 -21.03 -3.73 -12.51
C GLU A 178 -21.58 -5.00 -11.94
#